data_3ab5bccb0a3f79d857dd490c4679c737
#
_entry.id   3ab5bccb0a3f79d857dd490c4679c737
#
_cell.length_a   1.000
_cell.length_b   1.000
_cell.length_c   1.000
_cell.angle_alpha   90.00
_cell.angle_beta   90.00
_cell.angle_gamma   90.00
#
_symmetry.space_group_name_H-M   'P 1'
#
loop_
_entity.id
_entity.type
_entity.pdbx_description
1 polymer ?
#
loop_
_entity_poly.entity_id
_entity_poly.type
_entity_poly.pdbx_seq_one_letter_code
_entity_poly.pdbx_strand_id
1 'polypeptide(L)'
;MQKDLAIVIPCYNEADRLSVSQFKNFLSLQPSVSVYFVNDGSKDKTRIVLSDLKNQFPDQIKLLNLSQNKGKAHAVLEGVQSALKKERFKKVAYLDADLATSLEECLRLSKYIKEKVVLAFGSRILKLDNQIKRKWYRFVLGRLVATAISRTLGLSIYDSQCGCKIFEAQVAKKVFNNNFISKWLFDVEIFFRMISIYGRTEIQNHLREIPLKAWVDTPDSRVSPLYFFKLWWDLYQISKKYKS
;
A
#
# COMPACT_ATOMS: atom_id res chain seq x y z
N MET A 1 8.07 -0.69 -24.90
CA MET A 1 8.39 -1.75 -23.91
C MET A 1 7.15 -2.05 -23.06
N GLN A 2 6.85 -3.33 -22.82
CA GLN A 2 5.76 -3.69 -21.91
C GLN A 2 6.20 -3.36 -20.49
N LYS A 3 5.44 -2.48 -19.80
CA LYS A 3 5.71 -2.11 -18.42
C LYS A 3 5.30 -3.26 -17.48
N ASP A 4 6.14 -3.60 -16.52
CA ASP A 4 5.91 -4.75 -15.64
C ASP A 4 5.14 -4.37 -14.38
N LEU A 5 5.45 -3.22 -13.77
CA LEU A 5 4.94 -2.81 -12.47
C LEU A 5 4.46 -1.36 -12.47
N ALA A 6 3.25 -1.12 -11.98
CA ALA A 6 2.77 0.19 -11.56
C ALA A 6 2.85 0.31 -10.03
N ILE A 7 3.45 1.40 -9.52
CA ILE A 7 3.49 1.70 -8.09
C ILE A 7 2.62 2.93 -7.83
N VAL A 8 1.55 2.76 -7.09
CA VAL A 8 0.64 3.83 -6.67
C VAL A 8 1.12 4.43 -5.35
N ILE A 9 1.28 5.74 -5.31
CA ILE A 9 1.77 6.48 -4.14
C ILE A 9 0.76 7.56 -3.77
N PRO A 10 -0.05 7.33 -2.71
CA PRO A 10 -0.98 8.33 -2.20
C PRO A 10 -0.19 9.44 -1.46
N CYS A 11 -0.41 10.69 -1.84
CA CYS A 11 0.25 11.86 -1.28
C CYS A 11 -0.77 12.85 -0.72
N TYR A 12 -0.56 13.30 0.51
CA TYR A 12 -1.34 14.40 1.11
C TYR A 12 -0.43 15.25 1.99
N ASN A 13 -0.17 16.51 1.61
CA ASN A 13 0.77 17.42 2.27
C ASN A 13 2.14 16.75 2.52
N GLU A 14 2.79 16.31 1.45
CA GLU A 14 4.08 15.60 1.48
C GLU A 14 5.24 16.44 0.91
N ALA A 15 5.04 17.76 0.65
CA ALA A 15 6.03 18.61 -0.01
C ALA A 15 7.43 18.53 0.63
N ASP A 16 7.48 18.58 1.96
CA ASP A 16 8.73 18.60 2.72
C ASP A 16 9.24 17.18 3.09
N ARG A 17 8.44 16.15 2.86
CA ARG A 17 8.74 14.76 3.27
C ARG A 17 9.08 13.84 2.12
N LEU A 18 8.64 14.21 0.91
CA LEU A 18 8.84 13.38 -0.28
C LEU A 18 10.32 13.36 -0.67
N SER A 19 10.94 12.20 -0.61
CA SER A 19 12.35 12.03 -0.99
C SER A 19 12.52 12.02 -2.52
N VAL A 20 12.48 13.21 -3.13
CA VAL A 20 12.57 13.41 -4.59
C VAL A 20 13.79 12.71 -5.20
N SER A 21 14.95 12.75 -4.51
CA SER A 21 16.19 12.11 -4.97
C SER A 21 16.06 10.60 -5.08
N GLN A 22 15.39 9.94 -4.13
CA GLN A 22 15.18 8.48 -4.18
C GLN A 22 14.29 8.09 -5.37
N PHE A 23 13.22 8.86 -5.64
CA PHE A 23 12.39 8.61 -6.83
C PHE A 23 13.19 8.78 -8.13
N LYS A 24 13.99 9.85 -8.26
CA LYS A 24 14.83 10.08 -9.45
C LYS A 24 15.81 8.94 -9.68
N ASN A 25 16.56 8.56 -8.64
CA ASN A 25 17.54 7.48 -8.73
C ASN A 25 16.88 6.15 -9.12
N PHE A 26 15.77 5.81 -8.47
CA PHE A 26 15.06 4.57 -8.75
C PHE A 26 14.52 4.53 -10.19
N LEU A 27 13.85 5.59 -10.65
CA LEU A 27 13.25 5.63 -11.99
C LEU A 27 14.29 5.60 -13.10
N SER A 28 15.43 6.24 -12.91
CA SER A 28 16.54 6.19 -13.87
C SER A 28 17.07 4.77 -14.06
N LEU A 29 17.04 3.94 -13.01
CA LEU A 29 17.53 2.55 -13.04
C LEU A 29 16.45 1.54 -13.44
N GLN A 30 15.17 1.91 -13.41
CA GLN A 30 14.03 0.99 -13.58
C GLN A 30 13.05 1.48 -14.67
N PRO A 31 13.43 1.44 -15.96
CA PRO A 31 12.62 1.99 -17.06
C PRO A 31 11.30 1.25 -17.29
N SER A 32 11.18 0.00 -16.82
CA SER A 32 9.96 -0.81 -16.91
C SER A 32 8.94 -0.55 -15.80
N VAL A 33 9.27 0.32 -14.81
CA VAL A 33 8.38 0.68 -13.71
C VAL A 33 7.72 2.02 -14.00
N SER A 34 6.43 2.14 -13.66
CA SER A 34 5.71 3.41 -13.65
C SER A 34 5.25 3.76 -12.24
N VAL A 35 5.32 5.03 -11.89
CA VAL A 35 4.81 5.55 -10.61
C VAL A 35 3.57 6.40 -10.85
N TYR A 36 2.50 6.08 -10.12
CA TYR A 36 1.23 6.80 -10.13
C TYR A 36 1.11 7.58 -8.81
N PHE A 37 1.51 8.84 -8.83
CA PHE A 37 1.26 9.73 -7.70
C PHE A 37 -0.20 10.15 -7.68
N VAL A 38 -0.82 10.04 -6.52
CA VAL A 38 -2.19 10.51 -6.29
C VAL A 38 -2.16 11.60 -5.23
N ASN A 39 -2.24 12.84 -5.64
CA ASN A 39 -2.36 13.98 -4.75
C ASN A 39 -3.80 14.09 -4.23
N ASP A 40 -4.01 13.70 -2.99
CA ASP A 40 -5.32 13.64 -2.32
C ASP A 40 -5.73 15.01 -1.76
N GLY A 41 -5.82 16.02 -2.66
CA GLY A 41 -6.26 17.36 -2.30
C GLY A 41 -5.33 18.09 -1.33
N SER A 42 -4.00 17.99 -1.53
CA SER A 42 -3.00 18.69 -0.71
C SER A 42 -3.18 20.21 -0.76
N LYS A 43 -2.89 20.85 0.38
CA LYS A 43 -2.96 22.31 0.56
C LYS A 43 -1.59 22.99 0.55
N ASP A 44 -0.51 22.21 0.57
CA ASP A 44 0.88 22.64 0.53
C ASP A 44 1.44 22.58 -0.91
N LYS A 45 2.77 22.66 -1.04
CA LYS A 45 3.47 22.60 -2.33
C LYS A 45 3.58 21.19 -2.94
N THR A 46 2.92 20.17 -2.38
CA THR A 46 2.99 18.77 -2.88
C THR A 46 2.70 18.68 -4.37
N ARG A 47 1.64 19.37 -4.85
CA ARG A 47 1.29 19.38 -6.27
C ARG A 47 2.44 19.88 -7.16
N ILE A 48 3.16 20.89 -6.73
CA ILE A 48 4.29 21.47 -7.48
C ILE A 48 5.41 20.45 -7.56
N VAL A 49 5.84 19.90 -6.42
CA VAL A 49 6.90 18.87 -6.34
C VAL A 49 6.59 17.67 -7.24
N LEU A 50 5.35 17.17 -7.20
CA LEU A 50 4.94 16.03 -8.03
C LEU A 50 4.88 16.37 -9.52
N SER A 51 4.51 17.61 -9.88
CA SER A 51 4.50 18.07 -11.28
C SER A 51 5.91 18.17 -11.82
N ASP A 52 6.86 18.67 -11.03
CA ASP A 52 8.27 18.78 -11.43
C ASP A 52 8.91 17.40 -11.64
N LEU A 53 8.60 16.44 -10.76
CA LEU A 53 9.02 15.05 -10.95
C LEU A 53 8.43 14.45 -12.24
N LYS A 54 7.15 14.67 -12.50
CA LYS A 54 6.49 14.20 -13.71
C LYS A 54 7.13 14.78 -14.97
N ASN A 55 7.50 16.07 -14.96
CA ASN A 55 8.14 16.71 -16.10
C ASN A 55 9.51 16.10 -16.41
N GLN A 56 10.24 15.62 -15.39
CA GLN A 56 11.53 14.95 -15.55
C GLN A 56 11.40 13.49 -16.03
N PHE A 57 10.28 12.80 -15.71
CA PHE A 57 10.03 11.41 -16.08
C PHE A 57 8.64 11.24 -16.69
N PRO A 58 8.33 11.89 -17.85
CA PRO A 58 6.95 11.97 -18.39
C PRO A 58 6.38 10.61 -18.80
N ASP A 59 7.23 9.67 -19.20
CA ASP A 59 6.82 8.32 -19.61
C ASP A 59 6.58 7.39 -18.43
N GLN A 60 7.26 7.60 -17.30
CA GLN A 60 7.18 6.73 -16.13
C GLN A 60 6.28 7.29 -15.03
N ILE A 61 6.10 8.61 -14.92
CA ILE A 61 5.28 9.22 -13.87
C ILE A 61 3.92 9.65 -14.43
N LYS A 62 2.89 9.21 -13.74
CA LYS A 62 1.50 9.69 -13.91
C LYS A 62 1.06 10.39 -12.62
N LEU A 63 0.43 11.55 -12.77
CA LEU A 63 -0.04 12.37 -11.65
C LEU A 63 -1.56 12.51 -11.73
N LEU A 64 -2.23 12.10 -10.66
CA LEU A 64 -3.65 12.32 -10.42
C LEU A 64 -3.79 13.39 -9.32
N ASN A 65 -4.53 14.46 -9.62
CA ASN A 65 -4.86 15.49 -8.63
C ASN A 65 -6.34 15.37 -8.28
N LEU A 66 -6.64 14.99 -7.05
CA LEU A 66 -8.01 14.99 -6.53
C LEU A 66 -8.37 16.39 -6.03
N SER A 67 -9.64 16.77 -6.17
CA SER A 67 -10.13 18.11 -5.80
C SER A 67 -10.16 18.32 -4.29
N GLN A 68 -10.27 17.25 -3.50
CA GLN A 68 -10.36 17.30 -2.04
C GLN A 68 -9.79 16.03 -1.41
N ASN A 69 -9.36 16.15 -0.14
CA ASN A 69 -8.89 14.99 0.63
C ASN A 69 -10.05 14.04 0.97
N LYS A 70 -9.96 12.82 0.45
CA LYS A 70 -10.90 11.73 0.74
C LYS A 70 -10.27 10.59 1.56
N GLY A 71 -8.97 10.68 1.80
CA GLY A 71 -8.19 9.74 2.60
C GLY A 71 -7.44 8.69 1.80
N LYS A 72 -6.47 8.05 2.46
CA LYS A 72 -5.52 7.12 1.84
C LYS A 72 -6.19 6.02 1.01
N ALA A 73 -7.22 5.38 1.56
CA ALA A 73 -7.95 4.31 0.88
C ALA A 73 -8.50 4.74 -0.49
N HIS A 74 -9.09 5.95 -0.55
CA HIS A 74 -9.63 6.49 -1.80
C HIS A 74 -8.53 6.86 -2.79
N ALA A 75 -7.45 7.48 -2.30
CA ALA A 75 -6.33 7.82 -3.16
C ALA A 75 -5.67 6.57 -3.77
N VAL A 76 -5.49 5.50 -2.98
CA VAL A 76 -4.99 4.22 -3.48
C VAL A 76 -5.95 3.61 -4.50
N LEU A 77 -7.25 3.62 -4.22
CA LEU A 77 -8.27 3.12 -5.14
C LEU A 77 -8.21 3.82 -6.52
N GLU A 78 -8.23 5.17 -6.53
CA GLU A 78 -8.16 5.98 -7.75
C GLU A 78 -6.87 5.72 -8.54
N GLY A 79 -5.74 5.63 -7.83
CA GLY A 79 -4.45 5.34 -8.44
C GLY A 79 -4.40 3.97 -9.10
N VAL A 80 -4.85 2.93 -8.40
CA VAL A 80 -4.90 1.55 -8.92
C VAL A 80 -5.84 1.45 -10.11
N GLN A 81 -7.04 2.01 -10.03
CA GLN A 81 -7.99 2.02 -11.14
C GLN A 81 -7.43 2.78 -12.35
N SER A 82 -6.78 3.92 -12.14
CA SER A 82 -6.15 4.68 -13.21
C SER A 82 -5.03 3.89 -13.90
N ALA A 83 -4.18 3.20 -13.14
CA ALA A 83 -3.12 2.36 -13.69
C ALA A 83 -3.68 1.23 -14.55
N LEU A 84 -4.72 0.57 -14.06
CA LEU A 84 -5.34 -0.58 -14.74
C LEU A 84 -6.18 -0.23 -15.97
N LYS A 85 -6.67 1.02 -16.08
CA LYS A 85 -7.43 1.52 -17.24
C LYS A 85 -6.53 1.94 -18.40
N LYS A 86 -5.39 2.59 -18.10
CA LYS A 86 -4.58 3.31 -19.11
C LYS A 86 -3.49 2.44 -19.72
N GLU A 87 -2.91 1.54 -18.97
CA GLU A 87 -1.76 0.75 -19.40
C GLU A 87 -1.93 -0.73 -19.03
N ARG A 88 -1.21 -1.62 -19.75
CA ARG A 88 -1.23 -3.06 -19.48
C ARG A 88 -0.03 -3.41 -18.59
N PHE A 89 -0.21 -3.31 -17.29
CA PHE A 89 0.76 -3.81 -16.32
C PHE A 89 0.48 -5.28 -15.98
N LYS A 90 1.53 -6.03 -15.66
CA LYS A 90 1.39 -7.37 -15.05
C LYS A 90 1.05 -7.28 -13.57
N LYS A 91 1.60 -6.27 -12.90
CA LYS A 91 1.51 -6.08 -11.44
C LYS A 91 1.18 -4.64 -11.10
N VAL A 92 0.43 -4.46 -10.04
CA VAL A 92 0.15 -3.15 -9.44
C VAL A 92 0.47 -3.20 -7.96
N ALA A 93 1.20 -2.21 -7.48
CA ALA A 93 1.51 -2.04 -6.07
C ALA A 93 0.95 -0.72 -5.54
N TYR A 94 0.73 -0.63 -4.23
CA TYR A 94 0.75 0.67 -3.56
C TYR A 94 1.86 0.71 -2.51
N LEU A 95 2.38 1.92 -2.30
CA LEU A 95 3.49 2.18 -1.40
C LEU A 95 3.28 3.53 -0.71
N ASP A 96 3.62 3.63 0.57
CA ASP A 96 3.53 4.88 1.32
C ASP A 96 4.55 5.91 0.81
N ALA A 97 4.13 7.18 0.75
CA ALA A 97 4.93 8.28 0.19
C ALA A 97 6.19 8.62 1.00
N ASP A 98 6.21 8.26 2.30
CA ASP A 98 7.34 8.50 3.20
C ASP A 98 8.51 7.53 2.98
N LEU A 99 8.32 6.53 2.10
CA LEU A 99 9.29 5.50 1.78
C LEU A 99 9.90 4.79 3.01
N ALA A 100 9.13 4.68 4.11
CA ALA A 100 9.51 3.84 5.24
C ALA A 100 9.80 2.39 4.78
N THR A 101 9.12 1.94 3.73
CA THR A 101 9.52 0.82 2.87
C THR A 101 10.03 1.39 1.56
N SER A 102 11.25 1.06 1.15
CA SER A 102 11.85 1.65 -0.04
C SER A 102 11.23 1.16 -1.36
N LEU A 103 11.48 1.90 -2.45
CA LEU A 103 11.06 1.52 -3.81
C LEU A 103 11.72 0.20 -4.25
N GLU A 104 12.98 -0.04 -3.87
CA GLU A 104 13.73 -1.26 -4.13
C GLU A 104 13.11 -2.46 -3.38
N GLU A 105 12.67 -2.26 -2.14
CA GLU A 105 11.93 -3.29 -1.40
C GLU A 105 10.61 -3.61 -2.10
N CYS A 106 9.85 -2.63 -2.54
CA CYS A 106 8.63 -2.85 -3.31
C CYS A 106 8.91 -3.64 -4.58
N LEU A 107 9.98 -3.30 -5.31
CA LEU A 107 10.42 -4.04 -6.49
C LEU A 107 10.85 -5.47 -6.14
N ARG A 108 11.56 -5.68 -5.00
CA ARG A 108 11.92 -7.02 -4.52
C ARG A 108 10.68 -7.86 -4.20
N LEU A 109 9.72 -7.29 -3.50
CA LEU A 109 8.46 -7.95 -3.17
C LEU A 109 7.67 -8.31 -4.42
N SER A 110 7.71 -7.49 -5.47
CA SER A 110 6.99 -7.76 -6.72
C SER A 110 7.43 -9.06 -7.42
N LYS A 111 8.64 -9.54 -7.16
CA LYS A 111 9.18 -10.79 -7.71
C LYS A 111 8.51 -12.05 -7.13
N TYR A 112 7.79 -11.91 -6.00
CA TYR A 112 7.03 -13.00 -5.40
C TYR A 112 5.65 -13.21 -6.04
N ILE A 113 5.19 -12.25 -6.88
CA ILE A 113 3.99 -12.45 -7.69
C ILE A 113 4.35 -13.37 -8.86
N LYS A 114 4.12 -14.64 -8.66
CA LYS A 114 4.38 -15.73 -9.62
C LYS A 114 3.59 -16.97 -9.22
N GLU A 115 3.34 -17.86 -10.18
CA GLU A 115 2.59 -19.10 -9.95
C GLU A 115 1.20 -18.81 -9.34
N LYS A 116 0.90 -19.36 -8.18
CA LYS A 116 -0.37 -19.15 -7.48
C LYS A 116 -0.41 -17.87 -6.63
N VAL A 117 0.76 -17.23 -6.37
CA VAL A 117 0.83 -16.03 -5.52
C VAL A 117 0.38 -14.80 -6.29
N VAL A 118 -0.74 -14.22 -5.88
CA VAL A 118 -1.37 -13.06 -6.54
C VAL A 118 -1.37 -11.79 -5.67
N LEU A 119 -1.06 -11.91 -4.38
CA LEU A 119 -0.82 -10.82 -3.45
C LEU A 119 0.43 -11.09 -2.63
N ALA A 120 1.44 -10.22 -2.77
CA ALA A 120 2.64 -10.18 -1.94
C ALA A 120 2.63 -8.87 -1.13
N PHE A 121 3.01 -8.95 0.15
CA PHE A 121 3.04 -7.77 1.02
C PHE A 121 4.20 -7.83 2.02
N GLY A 122 4.66 -6.64 2.40
CA GLY A 122 5.74 -6.51 3.36
C GLY A 122 5.29 -6.80 4.79
N SER A 123 6.23 -7.20 5.62
CA SER A 123 6.01 -7.42 7.05
C SER A 123 7.16 -6.87 7.88
N ARG A 124 6.82 -6.09 8.90
CA ARG A 124 7.78 -5.47 9.84
C ARG A 124 8.14 -6.40 10.98
N ILE A 125 8.37 -7.68 10.64
CA ILE A 125 8.87 -8.69 11.58
C ILE A 125 10.34 -8.38 11.86
N LEU A 126 10.69 -8.26 13.15
CA LEU A 126 12.09 -8.14 13.59
C LEU A 126 12.77 -9.51 13.51
N LYS A 127 13.85 -9.59 12.75
CA LYS A 127 14.71 -10.75 12.59
C LYS A 127 16.17 -10.35 12.82
N LEU A 128 17.05 -11.34 12.97
CA LEU A 128 18.50 -11.09 13.17
C LEU A 128 19.17 -10.41 11.97
N ASP A 129 18.65 -10.64 10.76
CA ASP A 129 19.22 -10.22 9.49
C ASP A 129 18.51 -9.01 8.85
N ASN A 130 17.62 -8.31 9.61
CA ASN A 130 16.95 -7.13 9.12
C ASN A 130 17.10 -5.91 10.03
N GLN A 131 16.83 -4.73 9.48
CA GLN A 131 16.93 -3.45 10.20
C GLN A 131 15.54 -2.83 10.34
N ILE A 132 14.81 -3.26 11.38
CA ILE A 132 13.49 -2.68 11.70
C ILE A 132 13.64 -1.77 12.92
N LYS A 133 13.61 -0.44 12.69
CA LYS A 133 13.66 0.57 13.76
C LYS A 133 12.24 0.99 14.14
N ARG A 134 11.76 0.60 15.30
CA ARG A 134 10.41 0.90 15.80
C ARG A 134 10.42 1.22 17.28
N LYS A 135 9.63 2.21 17.71
CA LYS A 135 9.41 2.52 19.12
C LYS A 135 8.70 1.36 19.81
N TRP A 136 9.18 0.91 20.98
CA TRP A 136 8.68 -0.30 21.65
C TRP A 136 7.17 -0.28 21.94
N TYR A 137 6.63 0.85 22.42
CA TYR A 137 5.20 0.97 22.72
C TYR A 137 4.32 0.86 21.45
N ARG A 138 4.78 1.39 20.31
CA ARG A 138 4.11 1.20 19.00
C ARG A 138 4.16 -0.26 18.55
N PHE A 139 5.23 -0.96 18.90
CA PHE A 139 5.33 -2.40 18.64
C PHE A 139 4.27 -3.16 19.42
N VAL A 140 4.17 -2.98 20.74
CA VAL A 140 3.23 -3.70 21.62
C VAL A 140 1.79 -3.42 21.20
N LEU A 141 1.39 -2.14 21.11
CA LEU A 141 0.03 -1.77 20.70
C LEU A 141 -0.30 -2.29 19.29
N GLY A 142 0.65 -2.19 18.35
CA GLY A 142 0.48 -2.70 17.01
C GLY A 142 0.31 -4.24 16.97
N ARG A 143 0.95 -4.99 17.88
CA ARG A 143 0.78 -6.45 17.99
C ARG A 143 -0.60 -6.83 18.49
N LEU A 144 -1.15 -6.10 19.48
CA LEU A 144 -2.52 -6.33 19.95
C LEU A 144 -3.54 -6.14 18.82
N VAL A 145 -3.43 -5.03 18.08
CA VAL A 145 -4.30 -4.74 16.92
C VAL A 145 -4.11 -5.80 15.83
N ALA A 146 -2.88 -6.13 15.47
CA ALA A 146 -2.59 -7.14 14.44
C ALA A 146 -3.15 -8.52 14.83
N THR A 147 -3.07 -8.91 16.10
CA THR A 147 -3.64 -10.17 16.59
C THR A 147 -5.16 -10.18 16.47
N ALA A 148 -5.84 -9.09 16.84
CA ALA A 148 -7.28 -8.97 16.69
C ALA A 148 -7.70 -9.05 15.20
N ILE A 149 -6.98 -8.35 14.31
CA ILE A 149 -7.22 -8.40 12.87
C ILE A 149 -7.03 -9.82 12.33
N SER A 150 -5.92 -10.48 12.67
CA SER A 150 -5.60 -11.84 12.23
C SER A 150 -6.71 -12.83 12.65
N ARG A 151 -7.16 -12.74 13.91
CA ARG A 151 -8.31 -13.55 14.41
C ARG A 151 -9.60 -13.23 13.66
N THR A 152 -9.87 -11.95 13.39
CA THR A 152 -11.08 -11.52 12.68
C THR A 152 -11.09 -12.01 11.23
N LEU A 153 -9.94 -12.00 10.55
CA LEU A 153 -9.76 -12.54 9.21
C LEU A 153 -9.78 -14.06 9.17
N GLY A 154 -9.41 -14.73 10.27
CA GLY A 154 -9.17 -16.20 10.29
C GLY A 154 -7.93 -16.58 9.48
N LEU A 155 -6.95 -15.68 9.37
CA LEU A 155 -5.70 -15.88 8.64
C LEU A 155 -4.50 -15.56 9.54
N SER A 156 -3.46 -16.38 9.49
CA SER A 156 -2.22 -16.19 10.26
C SER A 156 -1.34 -15.11 9.62
N ILE A 157 -1.80 -13.85 9.60
CA ILE A 157 -1.09 -12.70 9.08
C ILE A 157 -0.41 -11.96 10.23
N TYR A 158 0.90 -11.73 10.11
CA TYR A 158 1.67 -11.00 11.13
C TYR A 158 1.48 -9.48 11.00
N ASP A 159 1.53 -8.91 9.78
CA ASP A 159 1.46 -7.46 9.54
C ASP A 159 0.54 -7.09 8.38
N SER A 160 -0.76 -7.09 8.64
CA SER A 160 -1.76 -6.69 7.64
C SER A 160 -1.69 -5.20 7.25
N GLN A 161 -1.02 -4.35 8.06
CA GLN A 161 -1.01 -2.89 7.91
C GLN A 161 0.30 -2.34 7.33
N CYS A 162 1.16 -3.20 6.77
CA CYS A 162 2.35 -2.73 6.05
C CYS A 162 1.94 -1.97 4.79
N GLY A 163 2.45 -0.74 4.65
CA GLY A 163 2.15 0.18 3.54
C GLY A 163 2.80 -0.18 2.20
N CYS A 164 3.13 -1.45 1.99
CA CYS A 164 3.64 -1.96 0.72
C CYS A 164 2.93 -3.29 0.38
N LYS A 165 2.06 -3.24 -0.63
CA LYS A 165 1.35 -4.43 -1.14
C LYS A 165 1.37 -4.45 -2.66
N ILE A 166 1.62 -5.61 -3.21
CA ILE A 166 1.74 -5.86 -4.65
C ILE A 166 0.73 -6.92 -5.06
N PHE A 167 -0.01 -6.64 -6.13
CA PHE A 167 -1.05 -7.49 -6.67
C PHE A 167 -0.74 -7.89 -8.10
N GLU A 168 -1.16 -9.07 -8.49
CA GLU A 168 -1.38 -9.38 -9.88
C GLU A 168 -2.47 -8.45 -10.44
N ALA A 169 -2.27 -7.90 -11.64
CA ALA A 169 -3.15 -6.87 -12.21
C ALA A 169 -4.62 -7.31 -12.33
N GLN A 170 -4.88 -8.58 -12.68
CA GLN A 170 -6.25 -9.09 -12.82
C GLN A 170 -6.96 -9.19 -11.46
N VAL A 171 -6.21 -9.54 -10.42
CA VAL A 171 -6.73 -9.59 -9.05
C VAL A 171 -6.95 -8.18 -8.52
N ALA A 172 -6.03 -7.25 -8.79
CA ALA A 172 -6.19 -5.85 -8.41
C ALA A 172 -7.50 -5.26 -8.99
N LYS A 173 -7.88 -5.57 -10.23
CA LYS A 173 -9.16 -5.15 -10.82
C LYS A 173 -10.37 -5.59 -9.99
N LYS A 174 -10.34 -6.80 -9.45
CA LYS A 174 -11.43 -7.34 -8.62
C LYS A 174 -11.43 -6.74 -7.21
N VAL A 175 -10.24 -6.57 -6.61
CA VAL A 175 -10.08 -6.05 -5.25
C VAL A 175 -10.38 -4.56 -5.15
N PHE A 176 -9.99 -3.77 -6.16
CA PHE A 176 -10.16 -2.31 -6.21
C PHE A 176 -11.32 -1.88 -7.12
N ASN A 177 -12.40 -2.66 -7.17
CA ASN A 177 -13.58 -2.35 -8.00
C ASN A 177 -14.55 -1.34 -7.34
N ASN A 178 -14.61 -1.30 -6.00
CA ASN A 178 -15.54 -0.47 -5.22
C ASN A 178 -14.82 0.28 -4.10
N ASN A 179 -15.46 1.34 -3.61
CA ASN A 179 -14.99 2.09 -2.46
C ASN A 179 -14.79 1.20 -1.23
N PHE A 180 -13.82 1.59 -0.39
CA PHE A 180 -13.56 0.96 0.89
C PHE A 180 -14.42 1.58 1.99
N ILE A 181 -14.76 0.80 3.01
CA ILE A 181 -15.53 1.24 4.18
C ILE A 181 -14.69 2.20 5.03
N SER A 182 -13.43 1.81 5.30
CA SER A 182 -12.53 2.58 6.14
C SER A 182 -11.47 3.31 5.34
N LYS A 183 -11.19 4.56 5.71
CA LYS A 183 -10.13 5.38 5.12
C LYS A 183 -8.72 4.87 5.44
N TRP A 184 -8.55 4.16 6.56
CA TRP A 184 -7.26 3.69 7.08
C TRP A 184 -7.18 2.17 7.20
N LEU A 185 -8.27 1.51 7.63
CA LEU A 185 -8.29 0.06 7.81
C LEU A 185 -8.66 -0.68 6.51
N PHE A 186 -8.58 -0.03 5.36
CA PHE A 186 -8.84 -0.61 4.06
C PHE A 186 -7.92 -1.80 3.75
N ASP A 187 -6.72 -1.84 4.34
CA ASP A 187 -5.82 -2.97 4.25
C ASP A 187 -6.45 -4.27 4.74
N VAL A 188 -7.27 -4.22 5.79
CA VAL A 188 -8.02 -5.38 6.29
C VAL A 188 -9.14 -5.76 5.33
N GLU A 189 -9.83 -4.76 4.79
CA GLU A 189 -10.89 -5.00 3.80
C GLU A 189 -10.34 -5.64 2.52
N ILE A 190 -9.11 -5.32 2.10
CA ILE A 190 -8.41 -6.01 1.01
C ILE A 190 -8.37 -7.52 1.27
N PHE A 191 -7.95 -7.96 2.46
CA PHE A 191 -7.90 -9.39 2.78
C PHE A 191 -9.28 -10.03 2.78
N PHE A 192 -10.31 -9.35 3.26
CA PHE A 192 -11.68 -9.86 3.16
C PHE A 192 -12.14 -10.02 1.70
N ARG A 193 -11.85 -9.03 0.84
CA ARG A 193 -12.13 -9.11 -0.60
C ARG A 193 -11.38 -10.28 -1.26
N MET A 194 -10.13 -10.51 -0.85
CA MET A 194 -9.35 -11.66 -1.31
C MET A 194 -9.97 -12.99 -0.84
N ILE A 195 -10.43 -13.07 0.41
CA ILE A 195 -11.15 -14.26 0.92
C ILE A 195 -12.43 -14.51 0.13
N SER A 196 -13.16 -13.45 -0.24
CA SER A 196 -14.38 -13.58 -1.07
C SER A 196 -14.09 -14.07 -2.50
N ILE A 197 -12.88 -13.80 -3.03
CA ILE A 197 -12.49 -14.24 -4.37
C ILE A 197 -12.00 -15.69 -4.38
N TYR A 198 -11.22 -16.12 -3.38
CA TYR A 198 -10.51 -17.40 -3.38
C TYR A 198 -11.06 -18.43 -2.38
N GLY A 199 -11.93 -17.98 -1.45
CA GLY A 199 -12.38 -18.82 -0.35
C GLY A 199 -11.36 -18.91 0.79
N ARG A 200 -11.84 -19.27 2.00
CA ARG A 200 -11.02 -19.28 3.23
C ARG A 200 -9.92 -20.36 3.23
N THR A 201 -10.18 -21.50 2.61
CA THR A 201 -9.24 -22.61 2.57
C THR A 201 -8.11 -22.37 1.59
N GLU A 202 -8.41 -21.79 0.42
CA GLU A 202 -7.44 -21.62 -0.66
C GLU A 202 -6.64 -20.33 -0.60
N ILE A 203 -7.18 -19.30 0.07
CA ILE A 203 -6.57 -17.96 0.07
C ILE A 203 -5.09 -17.98 0.51
N GLN A 204 -4.70 -18.84 1.44
CA GLN A 204 -3.32 -18.92 1.96
C GLN A 204 -2.31 -19.29 0.86
N ASN A 205 -2.73 -20.05 -0.14
CA ASN A 205 -1.89 -20.41 -1.29
C ASN A 205 -1.64 -19.21 -2.23
N HIS A 206 -2.49 -18.20 -2.17
CA HIS A 206 -2.48 -17.02 -3.02
C HIS A 206 -1.81 -15.79 -2.39
N LEU A 207 -1.47 -15.86 -1.10
CA LEU A 207 -0.85 -14.78 -0.35
C LEU A 207 0.61 -15.09 -0.05
N ARG A 208 1.44 -14.03 -0.01
CA ARG A 208 2.82 -14.14 0.47
C ARG A 208 3.17 -12.94 1.36
N GLU A 209 3.35 -13.19 2.65
CA GLU A 209 3.89 -12.22 3.60
C GLU A 209 5.43 -12.31 3.60
N ILE A 210 6.11 -11.19 3.35
CA ILE A 210 7.56 -11.18 3.17
C ILE A 210 8.18 -10.22 4.19
N PRO A 211 9.07 -10.68 5.07
CA PRO A 211 9.81 -9.80 5.96
C PRO A 211 10.59 -8.74 5.17
N LEU A 212 10.44 -7.48 5.57
CA LEU A 212 11.22 -6.37 5.01
C LEU A 212 12.68 -6.48 5.47
N LYS A 213 13.62 -6.13 4.59
CA LYS A 213 15.05 -6.06 4.94
C LYS A 213 15.35 -4.85 5.80
N ALA A 214 14.70 -3.72 5.50
CA ALA A 214 14.83 -2.50 6.27
C ALA A 214 13.47 -1.79 6.36
N TRP A 215 13.22 -1.15 7.48
CA TRP A 215 12.09 -0.28 7.71
C TRP A 215 12.43 0.71 8.82
N VAL A 216 12.12 1.98 8.60
CA VAL A 216 12.39 3.05 9.57
C VAL A 216 11.08 3.75 9.90
N ASP A 217 10.79 3.84 11.21
CA ASP A 217 9.61 4.59 11.69
C ASP A 217 9.81 6.07 11.42
N THR A 218 9.01 6.62 10.51
CA THR A 218 9.04 8.05 10.20
C THR A 218 8.38 8.85 11.33
N PRO A 219 8.98 9.97 11.77
CA PRO A 219 8.30 10.89 12.67
C PRO A 219 7.00 11.39 12.01
N ASP A 220 6.02 11.81 12.82
CA ASP A 220 4.73 12.37 12.36
C ASP A 220 3.76 11.36 11.73
N SER A 221 3.43 10.32 12.50
CA SER A 221 2.28 9.48 12.19
C SER A 221 1.01 10.34 12.13
N ARG A 222 0.34 10.36 10.98
CA ARG A 222 -0.93 11.10 10.77
C ARG A 222 -2.15 10.43 11.39
N VAL A 223 -1.96 9.29 12.06
CA VAL A 223 -3.04 8.59 12.75
C VAL A 223 -3.23 9.22 14.12
N SER A 224 -4.35 9.91 14.31
CA SER A 224 -4.74 10.47 15.61
C SER A 224 -4.86 9.36 16.67
N PRO A 225 -4.45 9.59 17.93
CA PRO A 225 -4.71 8.66 19.03
C PRO A 225 -6.18 8.29 19.19
N LEU A 226 -7.10 9.22 18.91
CA LEU A 226 -8.54 8.99 18.92
C LEU A 226 -8.99 7.97 17.86
N TYR A 227 -8.19 7.78 16.80
CA TYR A 227 -8.47 6.78 15.79
C TYR A 227 -8.40 5.36 16.36
N PHE A 228 -7.67 5.13 17.45
CA PHE A 228 -7.63 3.83 18.12
C PHE A 228 -9.01 3.30 18.49
N PHE A 229 -9.90 4.17 18.97
CA PHE A 229 -11.29 3.79 19.28
C PHE A 229 -12.10 3.54 18.01
N LYS A 230 -11.89 4.37 16.98
CA LYS A 230 -12.57 4.22 15.69
C LYS A 230 -12.13 2.95 14.97
N LEU A 231 -10.89 2.50 15.17
CA LEU A 231 -10.34 1.28 14.55
C LEU A 231 -11.20 0.05 14.85
N TRP A 232 -11.64 -0.10 16.11
CA TRP A 232 -12.50 -1.23 16.50
C TRP A 232 -13.87 -1.18 15.83
N TRP A 233 -14.42 0.02 15.70
CA TRP A 233 -15.68 0.21 14.98
C TRP A 233 -15.51 -0.08 13.49
N ASP A 234 -14.48 0.42 12.84
CA ASP A 234 -14.18 0.13 11.44
C ASP A 234 -13.97 -1.37 11.22
N LEU A 235 -13.23 -2.05 12.12
CA LEU A 235 -13.02 -3.49 12.06
C LEU A 235 -14.33 -4.27 12.18
N TYR A 236 -15.21 -3.87 13.09
CA TYR A 236 -16.53 -4.45 13.22
C TYR A 236 -17.38 -4.27 11.95
N GLN A 237 -17.44 -3.06 11.40
CA GLN A 237 -18.18 -2.75 10.18
C GLN A 237 -17.70 -3.59 8.99
N ILE A 238 -16.38 -3.66 8.78
CA ILE A 238 -15.78 -4.47 7.73
C ILE A 238 -16.12 -5.94 7.96
N SER A 239 -15.90 -6.44 9.16
CA SER A 239 -16.19 -7.84 9.50
C SER A 239 -17.65 -8.21 9.27
N LYS A 240 -18.59 -7.35 9.69
CA LYS A 240 -20.03 -7.55 9.49
C LYS A 240 -20.39 -7.68 8.02
N LYS A 241 -19.82 -6.82 7.15
CA LYS A 241 -20.09 -6.84 5.70
C LYS A 241 -19.64 -8.13 5.01
N TYR A 242 -18.52 -8.72 5.45
CA TYR A 242 -17.88 -9.84 4.74
C TYR A 242 -18.04 -11.20 5.44
N LYS A 243 -18.64 -11.25 6.62
CA LYS A 243 -18.91 -12.50 7.37
C LYS A 243 -20.38 -12.92 7.32
N SER A 244 -21.27 -12.05 6.76
CA SER A 244 -22.67 -12.36 6.52
C SER A 244 -22.84 -13.29 5.33
#